data_2078ec8b247638c3845d93ae5f880a04
#
_entry.id   2078ec8b247638c3845d93ae5f880a04
#
_cell.length_a   1.000
_cell.length_b   1.000
_cell.length_c   1.000
_cell.angle_alpha   90.00
_cell.angle_beta   90.00
_cell.angle_gamma   90.00
#
_symmetry.space_group_name_H-M   'P 1'
#
loop_
_entity.id
_entity.type
_entity.pdbx_description
1 polymer ?
#
loop_
_entity_poly.entity_id
_entity_poly.type
_entity_poly.pdbx_seq_one_letter_code
_entity_poly.pdbx_strand_id
1 'polypeptide(L)'
;MAVTLTDFGKTLRKLRIDHDVNLKNMADGLGVTSAFLSGVETGRKAINPGLINKISEILNLSDAESLELNAAASKTLSEVSIKLENAHDAEIAIMFARKVDDNAIDFDKLRKFLMES
;
A
#
# COMPACT_ATOMS: atom_id res chain seq x y z
N MET A 1 -11.66 -4.11 19.86
CA MET A 1 -11.32 -4.86 18.64
C MET A 1 -9.99 -4.35 18.11
N ALA A 2 -8.99 -5.21 18.04
CA ALA A 2 -7.69 -4.80 17.54
C ALA A 2 -7.77 -4.52 16.04
N VAL A 3 -7.37 -3.32 15.63
CA VAL A 3 -7.24 -2.97 14.23
C VAL A 3 -5.98 -3.64 13.70
N THR A 4 -6.14 -4.52 12.72
CA THR A 4 -5.02 -5.24 12.12
C THR A 4 -4.32 -4.33 11.10
N LEU A 5 -3.07 -4.01 11.36
CA LEU A 5 -2.23 -3.29 10.39
C LEU A 5 -1.79 -4.24 9.27
N THR A 6 -1.78 -3.73 8.05
CA THR A 6 -1.17 -4.43 6.92
C THR A 6 0.35 -4.40 7.05
N ASP A 7 1.05 -5.18 6.24
CA ASP A 7 2.52 -5.11 6.22
C ASP A 7 3.02 -3.70 5.88
N PHE A 8 2.35 -3.04 4.94
CA PHE A 8 2.64 -1.64 4.62
C PHE A 8 2.41 -0.74 5.84
N GLY A 9 1.28 -0.93 6.52
CA GLY A 9 0.94 -0.15 7.71
C GLY A 9 1.96 -0.32 8.83
N LYS A 10 2.38 -1.55 9.07
CA LYS A 10 3.41 -1.86 10.10
C LYS A 10 4.73 -1.19 9.76
N THR A 11 5.17 -1.30 8.52
CA THR A 11 6.42 -0.71 8.05
C THR A 11 6.36 0.82 8.12
N LEU A 12 5.26 1.40 7.64
CA LEU A 12 5.07 2.85 7.71
C LEU A 12 5.08 3.36 9.15
N ARG A 13 4.38 2.67 10.03
CA ARG A 13 4.34 3.05 11.45
C ARG A 13 5.73 2.98 12.09
N LYS A 14 6.48 1.92 11.81
CA LYS A 14 7.86 1.77 12.27
C LYS A 14 8.73 2.93 11.79
N LEU A 15 8.65 3.27 10.52
CA LEU A 15 9.43 4.37 9.94
C LEU A 15 9.05 5.72 10.54
N ARG A 16 7.75 5.95 10.78
CA ARG A 16 7.30 7.17 11.45
C ARG A 16 7.91 7.30 12.86
N ILE A 17 7.89 6.20 13.60
CA ILE A 17 8.44 6.16 14.95
C ILE A 17 9.95 6.43 14.91
N ASP A 18 10.65 5.78 14.00
CA ASP A 18 12.10 5.95 13.83
C ASP A 18 12.49 7.39 13.47
N HIS A 19 11.61 8.10 12.76
CA HIS A 19 11.84 9.49 12.35
C HIS A 19 11.10 10.51 13.22
N ASP A 20 10.52 10.08 14.34
CA ASP A 20 9.80 10.94 15.28
C ASP A 20 8.64 11.73 14.66
N VAL A 21 7.91 11.11 13.74
CA VAL A 21 6.75 11.73 13.08
C VAL A 21 5.48 10.99 13.48
N ASN A 22 4.53 11.71 14.07
CA ASN A 22 3.24 11.12 14.43
C ASN A 22 2.31 11.09 13.21
N LEU A 23 1.20 10.34 13.35
CA LEU A 23 0.23 10.14 12.27
C LEU A 23 -0.34 11.47 11.77
N LYS A 24 -0.69 12.36 12.67
CA LYS A 24 -1.28 13.66 12.33
C LYS A 24 -0.30 14.53 11.53
N ASN A 25 0.95 14.61 11.96
CA ASN A 25 1.96 15.40 11.28
C ASN A 25 2.25 14.84 9.89
N MET A 26 2.30 13.52 9.75
CA MET A 26 2.48 12.89 8.46
C MET A 26 1.29 13.17 7.54
N ALA A 27 0.07 13.03 8.04
CA ALA A 27 -1.15 13.31 7.26
C ALA A 27 -1.16 14.76 6.78
N ASP A 28 -0.82 15.70 7.65
CA ASP A 28 -0.73 17.12 7.30
C ASP A 28 0.31 17.34 6.19
N GLY A 29 1.47 16.73 6.31
CA GLY A 29 2.52 16.84 5.29
C GLY A 29 2.13 16.22 3.95
N LEU A 30 1.31 15.19 3.98
CA LEU A 30 0.81 14.52 2.77
C LEU A 30 -0.41 15.22 2.17
N GLY A 31 -1.01 16.17 2.88
CA GLY A 31 -2.23 16.83 2.44
C GLY A 31 -3.46 15.95 2.53
N VAL A 32 -3.48 15.00 3.46
CA VAL A 32 -4.60 14.08 3.66
C VAL A 32 -5.05 14.13 5.12
N THR A 33 -6.21 13.52 5.41
CA THR A 33 -6.69 13.44 6.79
C THR A 33 -5.98 12.30 7.53
N SER A 34 -5.93 12.42 8.86
CA SER A 34 -5.43 11.32 9.72
C SER A 34 -6.26 10.04 9.53
N ALA A 35 -7.58 10.19 9.35
CA ALA A 35 -8.47 9.07 9.11
C ALA A 35 -8.13 8.36 7.79
N PHE A 36 -7.83 9.11 6.73
CA PHE A 36 -7.41 8.55 5.45
C PHE A 36 -6.10 7.76 5.61
N LEU A 37 -5.11 8.36 6.24
CA LEU A 37 -3.80 7.72 6.43
C LEU A 37 -3.93 6.45 7.30
N SER A 38 -4.73 6.52 8.36
CA SER A 38 -5.04 5.35 9.17
C SER A 38 -5.71 4.25 8.34
N GLY A 39 -6.61 4.63 7.43
CA GLY A 39 -7.25 3.69 6.50
C GLY A 39 -6.24 3.02 5.57
N VAL A 40 -5.23 3.73 5.12
CA VAL A 40 -4.14 3.15 4.32
C VAL A 40 -3.33 2.14 5.14
N GLU A 41 -3.01 2.48 6.38
CA GLU A 41 -2.25 1.59 7.28
C GLU A 41 -3.01 0.30 7.60
N THR A 42 -4.33 0.35 7.63
CA THR A 42 -5.18 -0.80 7.97
C THR A 42 -5.73 -1.53 6.74
N GLY A 43 -5.42 -1.07 5.55
CA GLY A 43 -5.86 -1.69 4.31
C GLY A 43 -7.25 -1.30 3.85
N ARG A 44 -7.92 -0.36 4.51
CA ARG A 44 -9.24 0.14 4.09
C ARG A 44 -9.16 1.06 2.89
N LYS A 45 -8.03 1.72 2.70
CA LYS A 45 -7.76 2.62 1.59
C LYS A 45 -6.60 2.09 0.79
N ALA A 46 -6.67 2.26 -0.52
CA ALA A 46 -5.64 1.78 -1.43
C ALA A 46 -4.33 2.55 -1.27
N ILE A 47 -3.23 1.83 -1.46
CA ILE A 47 -1.90 2.42 -1.51
C ILE A 47 -1.69 3.00 -2.90
N ASN A 48 -1.32 4.27 -2.95
CA ASN A 48 -1.04 4.99 -4.18
C ASN A 48 0.49 5.14 -4.32
N PRO A 49 1.10 4.83 -5.46
CA PRO A 49 2.54 5.02 -5.65
C PRO A 49 3.00 6.45 -5.40
N GLY A 50 2.20 7.44 -5.77
CA GLY A 50 2.50 8.84 -5.47
C GLY A 50 2.55 9.11 -3.97
N LEU A 51 1.72 8.43 -3.20
CA LEU A 51 1.72 8.53 -1.75
C LEU A 51 3.03 7.98 -1.16
N ILE A 52 3.50 6.84 -1.66
CA ILE A 52 4.75 6.25 -1.23
C ILE A 52 5.92 7.21 -1.46
N ASN A 53 5.97 7.84 -2.63
CA ASN A 53 7.00 8.81 -2.96
C ASN A 53 6.97 10.02 -2.02
N LYS A 54 5.78 10.53 -1.73
CA LYS A 54 5.61 11.65 -0.80
C LYS A 54 6.04 11.28 0.62
N ILE A 55 5.71 10.08 1.06
CA ILE A 55 6.13 9.58 2.37
C ILE A 55 7.66 9.54 2.44
N SER A 56 8.31 9.02 1.40
CA SER A 56 9.77 8.94 1.34
C SER A 56 10.41 10.33 1.42
N GLU A 57 9.81 11.32 0.78
CA GLU A 57 10.27 12.71 0.83
C GLU A 57 10.10 13.33 2.22
N ILE A 58 8.91 13.18 2.80
CA ILE A 58 8.57 13.78 4.09
C ILE A 58 9.42 13.20 5.21
N LEU A 59 9.62 11.89 5.21
CA LEU A 59 10.45 11.22 6.21
C LEU A 59 11.93 11.26 5.87
N ASN A 60 12.29 11.72 4.68
CA ASN A 60 13.67 11.72 4.20
C ASN A 60 14.29 10.32 4.34
N LEU A 61 13.61 9.34 3.79
CA LEU A 61 14.02 7.93 3.91
C LEU A 61 15.31 7.66 3.17
N SER A 62 16.16 6.81 3.77
CA SER A 62 17.32 6.27 3.06
C SER A 62 16.87 5.32 1.94
N ASP A 63 17.79 4.97 1.05
CA ASP A 63 17.49 4.01 -0.01
C ASP A 63 17.03 2.66 0.54
N ALA A 64 17.64 2.19 1.63
CA ALA A 64 17.26 0.96 2.30
C ALA A 64 15.85 1.04 2.88
N GLU A 65 15.52 2.16 3.54
CA GLU A 65 14.19 2.39 4.10
C GLU A 65 13.13 2.49 3.00
N SER A 66 13.43 3.17 1.91
CA SER A 66 12.53 3.28 0.76
C SER A 66 12.27 1.91 0.13
N LEU A 67 13.30 1.08 0.01
CA LEU A 67 13.17 -0.30 -0.47
C LEU A 67 12.27 -1.12 0.44
N GLU A 68 12.45 -1.00 1.76
CA GLU A 68 11.64 -1.69 2.75
C GLU A 68 10.16 -1.29 2.62
N LEU A 69 9.89 0.00 2.48
CA LEU A 69 8.53 0.51 2.33
C LEU A 69 7.88 0.03 1.03
N ASN A 70 8.61 0.08 -0.08
CA ASN A 70 8.12 -0.41 -1.36
C ASN A 70 7.87 -1.91 -1.36
N ALA A 71 8.74 -2.68 -0.73
CA ALA A 71 8.56 -4.13 -0.57
C ALA A 71 7.30 -4.45 0.25
N ALA A 72 7.08 -3.73 1.33
CA ALA A 72 5.88 -3.88 2.16
C ALA A 72 4.61 -3.51 1.39
N ALA A 73 4.66 -2.47 0.57
CA ALA A 73 3.54 -2.09 -0.29
C ALA A 73 3.21 -3.18 -1.30
N SER A 74 4.21 -3.76 -1.95
CA SER A 74 4.03 -4.86 -2.90
C SER A 74 3.41 -6.08 -2.25
N LYS A 75 3.88 -6.44 -1.06
CA LYS A 75 3.35 -7.57 -0.29
C LYS A 75 1.89 -7.33 0.09
N THR A 76 1.56 -6.14 0.57
CA THR A 76 0.19 -5.77 0.93
C THR A 76 -0.75 -5.85 -0.27
N LEU A 77 -0.33 -5.34 -1.42
CA LEU A 77 -1.11 -5.41 -2.66
C LEU A 77 -1.34 -6.85 -3.10
N SER A 78 -0.34 -7.70 -2.96
CA SER A 78 -0.43 -9.13 -3.23
C SER A 78 -1.48 -9.81 -2.34
N GLU A 79 -1.48 -9.52 -1.05
CA GLU A 79 -2.44 -10.05 -0.08
C GLU A 79 -3.86 -9.57 -0.35
N VAL A 80 -4.02 -8.32 -0.77
CA VAL A 80 -5.33 -7.77 -1.13
C VAL A 80 -5.90 -8.53 -2.33
N SER A 81 -5.09 -8.88 -3.33
CA SER A 81 -5.57 -9.65 -4.47
C SER A 81 -6.01 -11.07 -4.08
N ILE A 82 -5.44 -11.65 -3.03
CA ILE A 82 -5.85 -12.94 -2.49
C ILE A 82 -7.16 -12.81 -1.70
N LYS A 83 -7.36 -11.72 -0.99
CA LYS A 83 -8.58 -11.47 -0.20
C LYS A 83 -9.80 -11.11 -1.04
N LEU A 84 -9.64 -10.83 -2.31
CA LEU A 84 -10.74 -10.67 -3.25
C LEU A 84 -11.43 -12.01 -3.58
N GLU A 85 -11.22 -13.03 -2.75
CA GLU A 85 -11.86 -14.34 -2.83
C GLU A 85 -13.28 -14.35 -2.32
N ASN A 86 -14.11 -13.43 -2.75
CA ASN A 86 -15.55 -13.60 -2.63
C ASN A 86 -16.09 -14.02 -4.00
N ALA A 87 -17.24 -14.63 -4.00
CA ALA A 87 -17.78 -15.41 -5.12
C ALA A 87 -17.68 -14.77 -6.50
N HIS A 88 -17.63 -13.46 -6.61
CA HIS A 88 -17.49 -12.78 -7.89
C HIS A 88 -16.05 -12.56 -8.29
N ASP A 89 -15.16 -12.58 -7.32
CA ASP A 89 -13.79 -12.13 -7.47
C ASP A 89 -12.82 -13.30 -7.62
N ALA A 90 -13.28 -14.53 -7.31
CA ALA A 90 -12.47 -15.74 -7.43
C ALA A 90 -11.96 -15.94 -8.88
N GLU A 91 -12.81 -15.72 -9.87
CA GLU A 91 -12.40 -15.81 -11.28
C GLU A 91 -11.36 -14.76 -11.63
N ILE A 92 -11.59 -13.54 -11.21
CA ILE A 92 -10.68 -12.42 -11.45
C ILE A 92 -9.34 -12.66 -10.74
N ALA A 93 -9.38 -13.14 -9.50
CA ALA A 93 -8.19 -13.47 -8.73
C ALA A 93 -7.38 -14.59 -9.40
N ILE A 94 -8.05 -15.62 -9.90
CA ILE A 94 -7.40 -16.72 -10.63
C ILE A 94 -6.76 -16.20 -11.92
N MET A 95 -7.46 -15.39 -12.68
CA MET A 95 -6.93 -14.79 -13.91
C MET A 95 -5.74 -13.88 -13.61
N PHE A 96 -5.81 -13.12 -12.54
CA PHE A 96 -4.73 -12.26 -12.10
C PHE A 96 -3.49 -13.08 -11.73
N ALA A 97 -3.67 -14.11 -10.91
CA ALA A 97 -2.59 -14.99 -10.49
C ALA A 97 -1.91 -15.69 -11.68
N ARG A 98 -2.70 -16.15 -12.66
CA ARG A 98 -2.17 -16.76 -13.88
C ARG A 98 -1.31 -15.80 -14.68
N LYS A 99 -1.75 -14.55 -14.81
CA LYS A 99 -0.99 -13.54 -15.55
C LYS A 99 0.29 -13.13 -14.84
N VAL A 100 0.28 -13.13 -13.53
CA VAL A 100 1.51 -12.90 -12.74
C VAL A 100 2.50 -14.03 -12.98
N ASP A 101 2.04 -15.29 -12.92
CA ASP A 101 2.87 -16.46 -13.16
C ASP A 101 3.43 -16.51 -14.59
N ASP A 102 2.64 -16.10 -15.56
CA ASP A 102 3.06 -16.04 -16.98
C ASP A 102 3.93 -14.81 -17.29
N ASN A 103 4.18 -13.98 -16.31
CA ASN A 103 4.94 -12.75 -16.48
C ASN A 103 4.32 -11.82 -17.55
N ALA A 104 3.00 -11.94 -17.73
CA ALA A 104 2.26 -11.26 -18.78
C ALA A 104 1.57 -10.00 -18.30
N ILE A 105 1.78 -9.60 -17.05
CA ILE A 105 1.14 -8.41 -16.50
C ILE A 105 1.94 -7.17 -16.86
N ASP A 106 1.27 -6.27 -17.55
CA ASP A 106 1.71 -4.89 -17.68
C ASP A 106 1.23 -4.16 -16.42
N PHE A 107 2.15 -3.91 -15.51
CA PHE A 107 1.83 -3.25 -14.25
C PHE A 107 1.31 -1.83 -14.45
N ASP A 108 1.69 -1.16 -15.51
CA ASP A 108 1.19 0.18 -15.82
C ASP A 108 -0.29 0.12 -16.22
N LYS A 109 -0.67 -0.85 -17.03
CA LYS A 109 -2.07 -1.08 -17.40
C LYS A 109 -2.90 -1.50 -16.20
N LEU A 110 -2.37 -2.38 -15.35
CA LEU A 110 -3.05 -2.81 -14.15
C LEU A 110 -3.30 -1.64 -13.20
N ARG A 111 -2.29 -0.81 -12.99
CA ARG A 111 -2.41 0.37 -12.16
C ARG A 111 -3.47 1.31 -12.70
N LYS A 112 -3.47 1.54 -14.01
CA LYS A 112 -4.47 2.37 -14.68
C LYS A 112 -5.87 1.84 -14.50
N PHE A 113 -6.04 0.53 -14.66
CA PHE A 113 -7.31 -0.16 -14.45
C PHE A 113 -7.82 0.02 -13.01
N LEU A 114 -6.95 -0.16 -12.02
CA LEU A 114 -7.29 -0.02 -10.61
C LEU A 114 -7.63 1.42 -10.24
N MET A 115 -7.01 2.40 -10.89
CA MET A 115 -7.28 3.82 -10.66
C MET A 115 -8.57 4.31 -11.32
N GLU A 116 -8.99 3.67 -12.39
CA GLU A 116 -10.21 4.03 -13.13
C GLU A 116 -11.48 3.39 -12.53
N SER A 117 -11.33 2.42 -11.65
CA SER A 117 -12.48 1.74 -11.05
C SER A 117 -12.92 2.39 -9.71
#